data_e78f2327a4f84b8dec34dc4057ace3ba
#
_entry.id   e78f2327a4f84b8dec34dc4057ace3ba
#
_cell.length_a   1.000
_cell.length_b   1.000
_cell.length_c   1.000
_cell.angle_alpha   90.00
_cell.angle_beta   90.00
_cell.angle_gamma   90.00
#
_symmetry.space_group_name_H-M   'P 1'
#
loop_
_entity.id
_entity.type
_entity.pdbx_description
1 polymer ?
#
loop_
_entity_poly.entity_id
_entity_poly.type
_entity_poly.pdbx_seq_one_letter_code
_entity_poly.pdbx_strand_id
1 'polypeptide(L)'
;MKKTRKYISVCLCVVMFASMCLCVGCQKKAETIEKKKKQIELWHYWDIPGNQQHLEELVDQFNQSQDEIEVKVSYIPDEDFKKQLALSMAEEKMPDIALVDSSDFQFLHQMKPFADLTDEI
;
A
#
# COMPACT_ATOMS: atom_id res chain seq x y z
N MET A 1 15.43 25.28 65.78
CA MET A 1 15.71 23.97 65.11
C MET A 1 14.56 23.40 64.29
N LYS A 2 13.28 23.72 64.51
CA LYS A 2 12.15 23.18 63.71
C LYS A 2 12.01 23.83 62.31
N LYS A 3 12.38 25.10 62.13
CA LYS A 3 12.28 25.84 60.86
C LYS A 3 13.29 25.39 59.82
N THR A 4 14.52 25.15 60.20
CA THR A 4 15.60 24.70 59.30
C THR A 4 15.33 23.29 58.69
N ARG A 5 14.71 22.38 59.44
CA ARG A 5 14.34 21.05 58.95
C ARG A 5 13.24 21.10 57.87
N LYS A 6 12.31 22.07 57.93
CA LYS A 6 11.29 22.26 56.89
C LYS A 6 11.91 22.76 55.57
N TYR A 7 12.86 23.67 55.62
CA TYR A 7 13.52 24.17 54.40
C TYR A 7 14.40 23.10 53.74
N ILE A 8 15.07 22.28 54.54
CA ILE A 8 15.89 21.15 54.04
C ILE A 8 14.97 20.14 53.34
N SER A 9 13.80 19.83 53.90
CA SER A 9 12.85 18.88 53.28
C SER A 9 12.29 19.41 51.96
N VAL A 10 11.97 20.73 51.90
CA VAL A 10 11.45 21.34 50.67
C VAL A 10 12.53 21.41 49.58
N CYS A 11 13.77 21.76 49.94
CA CYS A 11 14.89 21.75 49.00
C CYS A 11 15.16 20.34 48.44
N LEU A 12 15.06 19.29 49.27
CA LEU A 12 15.27 17.92 48.86
C LEU A 12 14.18 17.46 47.85
N CYS A 13 12.93 17.86 48.05
CA CYS A 13 11.84 17.57 47.14
C CYS A 13 12.00 18.29 45.78
N VAL A 14 12.46 19.55 45.78
CA VAL A 14 12.70 20.32 44.56
C VAL A 14 13.84 19.71 43.73
N VAL A 15 14.89 19.27 44.41
CA VAL A 15 16.02 18.59 43.72
C VAL A 15 15.60 17.24 43.12
N MET A 16 14.75 16.47 43.80
CA MET A 16 14.21 15.23 43.26
C MET A 16 13.29 15.47 42.06
N PHE A 17 12.46 16.51 42.10
CA PHE A 17 11.58 16.87 40.97
C PHE A 17 12.39 17.38 39.76
N ALA A 18 13.45 18.14 39.97
CA ALA A 18 14.32 18.61 38.88
C ALA A 18 15.10 17.47 38.20
N SER A 19 15.46 16.41 38.96
CA SER A 19 16.13 15.23 38.40
C SER A 19 15.22 14.38 37.51
N MET A 20 13.90 14.43 37.71
CA MET A 20 12.92 13.66 36.93
C MET A 20 12.59 14.29 35.58
N CYS A 21 12.84 15.60 35.39
CA CYS A 21 12.60 16.30 34.12
C CYS A 21 13.71 16.11 33.07
N LEU A 22 14.86 15.54 33.44
CA LEU A 22 15.98 15.34 32.51
C LEU A 22 15.91 14.00 31.73
N CYS A 23 14.91 13.16 32.00
CA CYS A 23 14.68 11.90 31.30
C CYS A 23 13.66 11.98 30.17
N VAL A 24 13.18 13.19 29.79
CA VAL A 24 12.52 13.36 28.50
C VAL A 24 13.61 13.40 27.43
N GLY A 25 14.26 12.24 27.26
CA GLY A 25 15.06 11.98 26.09
C GLY A 25 14.19 12.19 24.86
N CYS A 26 14.58 13.12 23.99
CA CYS A 26 14.12 13.18 22.62
C CYS A 26 14.27 11.78 22.03
N GLN A 27 13.21 10.98 22.08
CA GLN A 27 13.02 9.94 21.08
C GLN A 27 12.88 10.70 19.77
N LYS A 28 13.99 10.90 19.07
CA LYS A 28 13.98 11.07 17.63
C LYS A 28 13.25 9.82 17.13
N LYS A 29 11.93 9.95 16.92
CA LYS A 29 11.18 9.07 16.06
C LYS A 29 11.99 9.09 14.76
N ALA A 30 12.74 8.02 14.50
CA ALA A 30 13.26 7.79 13.17
C ALA A 30 11.99 7.76 12.32
N GLU A 31 11.70 8.84 11.61
CA GLU A 31 10.84 8.78 10.45
C GLU A 31 11.59 7.86 9.49
N THR A 32 11.31 6.58 9.63
CA THR A 32 11.48 5.66 8.52
C THR A 32 10.59 6.28 7.45
N ILE A 33 11.19 6.96 6.49
CA ILE A 33 10.55 7.32 5.24
C ILE A 33 10.25 5.96 4.63
N GLU A 34 9.06 5.40 4.94
CA GLU A 34 8.52 4.28 4.19
C GLU A 34 8.41 4.80 2.76
N LYS A 35 9.33 4.35 1.93
CA LYS A 35 9.31 4.64 0.50
C LYS A 35 8.00 4.04 0.01
N LYS A 36 6.98 4.88 -0.21
CA LYS A 36 5.66 4.44 -0.61
C LYS A 36 5.81 3.69 -1.93
N LYS A 37 5.52 2.38 -1.92
CA LYS A 37 5.56 1.54 -3.12
C LYS A 37 4.63 2.15 -4.18
N LYS A 38 5.04 2.10 -5.45
CA LYS A 38 4.17 2.44 -6.57
C LYS A 38 3.10 1.38 -6.68
N GLN A 39 1.82 1.78 -6.58
CA GLN A 39 0.70 0.85 -6.71
C GLN A 39 0.41 0.60 -8.18
N ILE A 40 0.18 -0.66 -8.51
CA ILE A 40 -0.24 -1.17 -9.82
C ILE A 40 -1.53 -1.95 -9.60
N GLU A 41 -2.57 -1.62 -10.34
CA GLU A 41 -3.86 -2.29 -10.27
C GLU A 41 -3.98 -3.34 -11.38
N LEU A 42 -4.28 -4.60 -10.99
CA LEU A 42 -4.48 -5.73 -11.87
C LEU A 42 -5.95 -6.19 -11.76
N TRP A 43 -6.67 -6.16 -12.88
CA TRP A 43 -8.04 -6.65 -12.96
C TRP A 43 -8.11 -8.01 -13.65
N HIS A 44 -8.98 -8.90 -13.10
CA HIS A 44 -9.28 -10.21 -13.71
C HIS A 44 -10.73 -10.60 -13.48
N TYR A 45 -11.21 -11.55 -14.28
CA TYR A 45 -12.55 -12.12 -14.18
C TYR A 45 -12.58 -13.64 -13.97
N TRP A 46 -11.47 -14.21 -13.57
CA TRP A 46 -11.42 -15.66 -13.28
C TRP A 46 -12.29 -15.96 -12.07
N ASP A 47 -13.34 -16.76 -12.29
CA ASP A 47 -14.33 -17.16 -11.29
C ASP A 47 -14.02 -18.50 -10.62
N ILE A 48 -13.02 -19.25 -11.13
CA ILE A 48 -12.57 -20.52 -10.58
C ILE A 48 -11.71 -20.24 -9.33
N PRO A 49 -12.15 -20.67 -8.12
CA PRO A 49 -11.45 -20.34 -6.88
C PRO A 49 -9.98 -20.71 -6.85
N GLY A 50 -9.61 -21.85 -7.46
CA GLY A 50 -8.20 -22.27 -7.57
C GLY A 50 -7.35 -21.31 -8.39
N ASN A 51 -7.90 -20.76 -9.48
CA ASN A 51 -7.18 -19.79 -10.33
C ASN A 51 -7.01 -18.45 -9.60
N GLN A 52 -8.03 -18.01 -8.88
CA GLN A 52 -7.96 -16.79 -8.06
C GLN A 52 -6.88 -16.93 -6.99
N GLN A 53 -6.90 -18.02 -6.24
CA GLN A 53 -5.91 -18.29 -5.20
C GLN A 53 -4.47 -18.30 -5.76
N HIS A 54 -4.24 -18.99 -6.88
CA HIS A 54 -2.91 -19.03 -7.51
C HIS A 54 -2.44 -17.63 -7.98
N LEU A 55 -3.34 -16.81 -8.51
CA LEU A 55 -3.02 -15.44 -8.90
C LEU A 55 -2.64 -14.60 -7.67
N GLU A 56 -3.42 -14.69 -6.60
CA GLU A 56 -3.14 -13.99 -5.34
C GLU A 56 -1.79 -14.42 -4.75
N GLU A 57 -1.52 -15.73 -4.70
CA GLU A 57 -0.24 -16.27 -4.23
C GLU A 57 0.96 -15.76 -5.07
N LEU A 58 0.80 -15.69 -6.39
CA LEU A 58 1.83 -15.16 -7.29
C LEU A 58 2.09 -13.69 -7.06
N VAL A 59 1.02 -12.90 -6.90
CA VAL A 59 1.11 -11.47 -6.63
C VAL A 59 1.71 -11.20 -5.26
N ASP A 60 1.35 -11.99 -4.25
CA ASP A 60 1.94 -11.89 -2.92
C ASP A 60 3.43 -12.19 -2.94
N GLN A 61 3.86 -13.23 -3.66
CA GLN A 61 5.29 -13.53 -3.83
C GLN A 61 6.03 -12.37 -4.51
N PHE A 62 5.45 -11.79 -5.56
CA PHE A 62 6.02 -10.63 -6.23
C PHE A 62 6.14 -9.44 -5.27
N ASN A 63 5.07 -9.10 -4.56
CA ASN A 63 5.02 -7.98 -3.63
C ASN A 63 6.02 -8.13 -2.46
N GLN A 64 6.33 -9.38 -2.06
CA GLN A 64 7.31 -9.68 -1.02
C GLN A 64 8.75 -9.69 -1.54
N SER A 65 8.97 -9.88 -2.83
CA SER A 65 10.30 -10.01 -3.43
C SER A 65 11.02 -8.68 -3.61
N GLN A 66 10.32 -7.56 -3.52
CA GLN A 66 10.86 -6.22 -3.77
C GLN A 66 10.04 -5.15 -3.02
N ASP A 67 10.59 -3.91 -2.92
CA ASP A 67 10.02 -2.80 -2.14
C ASP A 67 9.63 -1.58 -2.99
N GLU A 68 9.61 -1.70 -4.31
CA GLU A 68 9.36 -0.58 -5.21
C GLU A 68 7.92 -0.53 -5.70
N ILE A 69 7.30 -1.69 -5.95
CA ILE A 69 5.99 -1.86 -6.55
C ILE A 69 5.10 -2.68 -5.62
N GLU A 70 3.82 -2.34 -5.55
CA GLU A 70 2.77 -3.11 -4.91
C GLU A 70 1.66 -3.37 -5.93
N VAL A 71 1.49 -4.62 -6.34
CA VAL A 71 0.38 -5.03 -7.21
C VAL A 71 -0.84 -5.31 -6.35
N LYS A 72 -1.98 -4.73 -6.72
CA LYS A 72 -3.31 -4.99 -6.13
C LYS A 72 -4.17 -5.70 -7.13
N VAL A 73 -4.74 -6.82 -6.71
CA VAL A 73 -5.64 -7.64 -7.54
C VAL A 73 -7.08 -7.25 -7.27
N SER A 74 -7.87 -7.05 -8.32
CA SER A 74 -9.30 -6.78 -8.26
C SER A 74 -10.05 -7.77 -9.13
N TYR A 75 -10.90 -8.58 -8.50
CA TYR A 75 -11.81 -9.47 -9.22
C TYR A 75 -13.05 -8.71 -9.68
N ILE A 76 -13.40 -8.84 -10.95
CA ILE A 76 -14.63 -8.31 -11.55
C ILE A 76 -15.35 -9.48 -12.24
N PRO A 77 -16.62 -9.75 -11.95
CA PRO A 77 -17.38 -10.80 -12.63
C PRO A 77 -17.31 -10.67 -14.15
N ASP A 78 -17.20 -11.80 -14.86
CA ASP A 78 -17.04 -11.83 -16.32
C ASP A 78 -18.15 -11.05 -17.05
N GLU A 79 -19.40 -11.19 -16.61
CA GLU A 79 -20.57 -10.49 -17.15
C GLU A 79 -20.45 -8.95 -17.07
N ASP A 80 -19.72 -8.42 -16.08
CA ASP A 80 -19.52 -6.99 -15.86
C ASP A 80 -18.17 -6.49 -16.37
N PHE A 81 -17.19 -7.38 -16.60
CA PHE A 81 -15.81 -7.02 -16.85
C PHE A 81 -15.63 -6.08 -18.05
N LYS A 82 -16.23 -6.44 -19.20
CA LYS A 82 -16.15 -5.61 -20.42
C LYS A 82 -16.80 -4.25 -20.26
N LYS A 83 -17.96 -4.22 -19.58
CA LYS A 83 -18.67 -2.98 -19.30
C LYS A 83 -17.85 -2.09 -18.36
N GLN A 84 -17.30 -2.66 -17.30
CA GLN A 84 -16.47 -1.94 -16.34
C GLN A 84 -15.21 -1.40 -17.02
N LEU A 85 -14.56 -2.19 -17.87
CA LEU A 85 -13.40 -1.78 -18.63
C LEU A 85 -13.70 -0.60 -19.58
N ALA A 86 -14.81 -0.68 -20.32
CA ALA A 86 -15.26 0.39 -21.21
C ALA A 86 -15.60 1.69 -20.45
N LEU A 87 -16.22 1.55 -19.27
CA LEU A 87 -16.55 2.69 -18.42
C LEU A 87 -15.29 3.37 -17.87
N SER A 88 -14.33 2.55 -17.38
CA SER A 88 -13.05 3.03 -16.85
C SER A 88 -12.22 3.73 -17.92
N MET A 89 -12.29 3.26 -19.16
CA MET A 89 -11.66 3.94 -20.28
C MET A 89 -12.26 5.32 -20.54
N ALA A 90 -13.60 5.44 -20.50
CA ALA A 90 -14.28 6.72 -20.67
C ALA A 90 -14.00 7.71 -19.53
N GLU A 91 -13.71 7.20 -18.34
CA GLU A 91 -13.39 7.99 -17.14
C GLU A 91 -11.87 8.24 -16.96
N GLU A 92 -11.04 7.73 -17.86
CA GLU A 92 -9.56 7.78 -17.76
C GLU A 92 -9.03 7.12 -16.45
N LYS A 93 -9.71 6.04 -16.01
CA LYS A 93 -9.41 5.30 -14.78
C LYS A 93 -9.19 3.80 -15.07
N MET A 94 -8.47 3.51 -16.13
CA MET A 94 -8.13 2.14 -16.48
C MET A 94 -7.20 1.50 -15.44
N PRO A 95 -7.33 0.17 -15.20
CA PRO A 95 -6.30 -0.53 -14.45
C PRO A 95 -4.97 -0.52 -15.22
N ASP A 96 -3.87 -0.68 -14.51
CA ASP A 96 -2.55 -0.78 -15.14
C ASP A 96 -2.40 -2.10 -15.91
N ILE A 97 -3.02 -3.19 -15.43
CA ILE A 97 -3.00 -4.51 -16.04
C ILE A 97 -4.43 -5.08 -16.05
N ALA A 98 -4.83 -5.66 -17.18
CA ALA A 98 -6.07 -6.42 -17.31
C ALA A 98 -5.79 -7.81 -17.88
N LEU A 99 -6.20 -8.87 -17.17
CA LEU A 99 -6.19 -10.23 -17.70
C LEU A 99 -7.45 -10.43 -18.53
N VAL A 100 -7.27 -10.65 -19.83
CA VAL A 100 -8.35 -10.82 -20.79
C VAL A 100 -8.19 -12.13 -21.55
N ASP A 101 -9.31 -12.74 -21.92
CA ASP A 101 -9.30 -13.91 -22.78
C ASP A 101 -8.98 -13.52 -24.23
N SER A 102 -8.37 -14.45 -24.96
CA SER A 102 -8.04 -14.25 -26.38
C SER A 102 -9.26 -13.98 -27.26
N SER A 103 -10.43 -14.51 -26.91
CA SER A 103 -11.69 -14.26 -27.58
C SER A 103 -12.16 -12.80 -27.47
N ASP A 104 -11.84 -12.15 -26.36
CA ASP A 104 -12.22 -10.77 -26.08
C ASP A 104 -11.19 -9.75 -26.57
N PHE A 105 -9.96 -10.20 -26.77
CA PHE A 105 -8.86 -9.33 -27.16
C PHE A 105 -9.17 -8.55 -28.45
N GLN A 106 -9.77 -9.20 -29.45
CA GLN A 106 -10.08 -8.56 -30.72
C GLN A 106 -11.07 -7.40 -30.59
N PHE A 107 -12.07 -7.55 -29.71
CA PHE A 107 -13.01 -6.47 -29.39
C PHE A 107 -12.34 -5.34 -28.64
N LEU A 108 -11.59 -5.67 -27.60
CA LEU A 108 -10.91 -4.70 -26.76
C LEU A 108 -9.80 -3.96 -27.52
N HIS A 109 -9.08 -4.63 -28.41
CA HIS A 109 -8.04 -4.01 -29.25
C HIS A 109 -8.57 -2.87 -30.11
N GLN A 110 -9.83 -2.97 -30.60
CA GLN A 110 -10.47 -1.90 -31.38
C GLN A 110 -10.68 -0.61 -30.57
N MET A 111 -10.82 -0.74 -29.25
CA MET A 111 -10.97 0.41 -28.33
C MET A 111 -9.61 1.06 -28.02
N LYS A 112 -8.50 0.44 -28.38
CA LYS A 112 -7.12 0.89 -28.15
C LYS A 112 -6.79 1.20 -26.65
N PRO A 113 -7.23 0.36 -25.70
CA PRO A 113 -6.93 0.63 -24.29
C PRO A 113 -5.52 0.17 -23.89
N PHE A 114 -4.85 -0.63 -24.75
CA PHE A 114 -3.59 -1.29 -24.43
C PHE A 114 -2.38 -0.50 -24.92
N ALA A 115 -1.33 -0.49 -24.10
CA ALA A 115 -0.02 -0.02 -24.52
C ALA A 115 0.64 -1.06 -25.45
N ASP A 116 1.38 -0.57 -26.44
CA ASP A 116 2.25 -1.42 -27.25
C ASP A 116 3.57 -1.63 -26.52
N LEU A 117 3.93 -2.87 -26.27
CA LEU A 117 5.15 -3.27 -25.57
C LEU A 117 6.20 -3.86 -26.51
N THR A 118 6.03 -3.73 -27.83
CA THR A 118 6.92 -4.35 -28.82
C THR A 118 8.39 -3.92 -28.64
N ASP A 119 8.62 -2.68 -28.26
CA ASP A 119 9.97 -2.12 -28.07
C ASP A 119 10.52 -2.30 -26.63
N GLU A 120 9.72 -2.89 -25.73
CA GLU A 120 10.06 -3.04 -24.30
C GLU A 120 10.50 -4.47 -23.94
N ILE A 121 10.50 -5.42 -24.88
CA ILE A 121 10.79 -6.84 -24.65
C ILE A 121 12.11 -7.27 -25.29
#